data_3887cc2aea450ce1a749d1ecb752476e
#
_entry.id   3887cc2aea450ce1a749d1ecb752476e
#
_cell.length_a   1.000
_cell.length_b   1.000
_cell.length_c   1.000
_cell.angle_alpha   90.00
_cell.angle_beta   90.00
_cell.angle_gamma   90.00
#
_symmetry.space_group_name_H-M   'P 1'
#
loop_
_entity.id
_entity.type
_entity.pdbx_description
1 polymer ?
#
loop_
_entity_poly.entity_id
_entity_poly.type
_entity_poly.pdbx_seq_one_letter_code
_entity_poly.pdbx_strand_id
1 'polypeptide(L)'
;ENTTALPVVLGDTTTVFDLKINQINVNKYAFLKNKFPVEVFLQYNGNQAISTTFSIQNGNQTIHKQTVSFSKDKRAQSISVLLNADKVGIAKYKAVISSSIKERNTFNNNKNFAVEVIDQRSEIALISAINHPDLSALKRSIEVNQQRKVSIFKPNEIKSLQNYNVLILYQPNTTFKTVFEQNKSAQLNTFIITGTATDFNFLNQVQNDLL
;
A
#
# COMPACT_ATOMS: atom_id res chain seq x y z
N GLU A 1 11.46 54.97 -27.31
CA GLU A 1 11.63 55.39 -25.92
C GLU A 1 11.86 54.14 -25.08
N ASN A 2 13.07 54.02 -24.47
CA ASN A 2 13.37 52.93 -23.54
C ASN A 2 12.90 53.35 -22.16
N THR A 3 11.80 52.78 -21.69
CA THR A 3 11.31 52.97 -20.31
C THR A 3 11.91 51.91 -19.42
N THR A 4 12.71 52.32 -18.43
CA THR A 4 13.27 51.45 -17.42
C THR A 4 12.31 51.39 -16.23
N ALA A 5 11.73 50.22 -15.94
CA ALA A 5 10.91 50.02 -14.77
C ALA A 5 11.80 49.56 -13.59
N LEU A 6 11.79 50.31 -12.50
CA LEU A 6 12.46 49.95 -11.23
C LEU A 6 11.40 49.54 -10.22
N PRO A 7 11.24 48.24 -9.94
CA PRO A 7 10.30 47.78 -8.90
C PRO A 7 10.84 48.16 -7.52
N VAL A 8 10.06 48.92 -6.76
CA VAL A 8 10.34 49.21 -5.34
C VAL A 8 9.43 48.38 -4.48
N VAL A 9 10.01 47.52 -3.64
CA VAL A 9 9.26 46.74 -2.67
C VAL A 9 8.94 47.64 -1.48
N LEU A 10 7.66 47.95 -1.31
CA LEU A 10 7.13 48.71 -0.18
C LEU A 10 6.65 47.71 0.87
N GLY A 11 7.17 47.81 2.10
CA GLY A 11 6.76 46.97 3.24
C GLY A 11 7.91 46.66 4.22
N ASP A 12 7.57 45.94 5.28
CA ASP A 12 8.54 45.45 6.26
C ASP A 12 9.33 44.28 5.63
N THR A 13 10.63 44.46 5.43
CA THR A 13 11.55 43.45 4.88
C THR A 13 12.14 42.54 5.96
N THR A 14 11.68 42.66 7.23
CA THR A 14 12.18 41.81 8.30
C THR A 14 11.78 40.34 8.05
N THR A 15 12.75 39.45 8.15
CA THR A 15 12.48 38.01 8.03
C THR A 15 11.68 37.52 9.23
N VAL A 16 10.41 37.26 9.02
CA VAL A 16 9.54 36.69 10.05
C VAL A 16 9.82 35.21 10.17
N PHE A 17 10.02 34.75 11.41
CA PHE A 17 10.13 33.32 11.71
C PHE A 17 8.82 32.61 11.35
N ASP A 18 8.91 31.58 10.50
CA ASP A 18 7.77 30.77 10.08
C ASP A 18 8.24 29.34 9.79
N LEU A 19 7.55 28.38 10.33
CA LEU A 19 7.78 26.96 10.15
C LEU A 19 6.49 26.34 9.62
N LYS A 20 6.54 25.63 8.50
CA LYS A 20 5.31 25.13 7.89
C LYS A 20 5.45 23.74 7.28
N ILE A 21 4.33 23.04 7.23
CA ILE A 21 4.16 21.86 6.41
C ILE A 21 3.70 22.33 5.02
N ASN A 22 4.62 22.30 4.06
CA ASN A 22 4.33 22.78 2.71
C ASN A 22 3.40 21.80 1.96
N GLN A 23 3.77 20.52 1.94
CA GLN A 23 3.03 19.49 1.22
C GLN A 23 3.12 18.15 1.92
N ILE A 24 2.09 17.31 1.74
CA ILE A 24 2.08 15.89 2.11
C ILE A 24 1.73 15.10 0.88
N ASN A 25 2.58 14.16 0.51
CA ASN A 25 2.34 13.18 -0.53
C ASN A 25 2.04 11.83 0.12
N VAL A 26 0.88 11.29 -0.20
CA VAL A 26 0.44 9.98 0.28
C VAL A 26 -0.49 9.37 -0.75
N ASN A 27 -0.46 8.06 -0.90
CA ASN A 27 -1.41 7.36 -1.76
C ASN A 27 -2.82 7.42 -1.15
N LYS A 28 -3.82 7.56 -2.01
CA LYS A 28 -5.24 7.55 -1.61
C LYS A 28 -5.64 6.26 -0.91
N TYR A 29 -5.05 5.13 -1.33
CA TYR A 29 -5.35 3.79 -0.84
C TYR A 29 -4.13 3.15 -0.18
N ALA A 30 -4.37 2.38 0.87
CA ALA A 30 -3.43 1.45 1.48
C ALA A 30 -4.10 0.09 1.67
N PHE A 31 -3.31 -0.98 1.68
CA PHE A 31 -3.85 -2.32 1.89
C PHE A 31 -3.75 -2.71 3.37
N LEU A 32 -4.81 -3.32 3.89
CA LEU A 32 -4.86 -3.81 5.27
C LEU A 32 -3.63 -4.65 5.60
N LYS A 33 -3.06 -4.43 6.79
CA LYS A 33 -1.83 -5.08 7.31
C LYS A 33 -0.53 -4.73 6.58
N ASN A 34 -0.57 -3.87 5.58
CA ASN A 34 0.64 -3.36 4.93
C ASN A 34 1.08 -2.02 5.53
N LYS A 35 2.32 -1.66 5.22
CA LYS A 35 2.84 -0.31 5.45
C LYS A 35 2.66 0.52 4.19
N PHE A 36 2.37 1.81 4.37
CA PHE A 36 2.28 2.76 3.28
C PHE A 36 3.17 3.99 3.55
N PRO A 37 3.82 4.53 2.52
CA PRO A 37 4.69 5.68 2.66
C PRO A 37 3.88 6.98 2.74
N VAL A 38 4.34 7.88 3.59
CA VAL A 38 3.90 9.27 3.69
C VAL A 38 5.12 10.15 3.56
N GLU A 39 5.16 11.01 2.56
CA GLU A 39 6.22 11.97 2.37
C GLU A 39 5.75 13.36 2.73
N VAL A 40 6.47 14.04 3.60
CA VAL A 40 6.13 15.35 4.15
C VAL A 40 7.22 16.35 3.82
N PHE A 41 6.84 17.42 3.16
CA PHE A 41 7.75 18.53 2.83
C PHE A 41 7.56 19.66 3.84
N LEU A 42 8.63 19.94 4.56
CA LEU A 42 8.71 20.96 5.57
C LEU A 42 9.51 22.15 5.05
N GLN A 43 9.09 23.34 5.41
CA GLN A 43 9.79 24.58 5.05
C GLN A 43 9.95 25.48 6.26
N TYR A 44 11.10 26.09 6.35
CA TYR A 44 11.49 27.03 7.37
C TYR A 44 11.87 28.38 6.77
N ASN A 45 11.34 29.45 7.33
CA ASN A 45 11.75 30.81 7.06
C ASN A 45 12.29 31.42 8.36
N GLY A 46 13.60 31.66 8.39
CA GLY A 46 14.30 32.20 9.54
C GLY A 46 15.80 32.17 9.33
N ASN A 47 16.55 32.89 10.19
CA ASN A 47 17.99 33.03 10.08
C ASN A 47 18.75 32.25 11.16
N GLN A 48 18.05 31.72 12.16
CA GLN A 48 18.66 30.98 13.27
C GLN A 48 18.64 29.48 13.01
N ALA A 49 19.64 28.75 13.55
CA ALA A 49 19.55 27.30 13.58
C ALA A 49 18.54 26.88 14.66
N ILE A 50 17.59 25.99 14.27
CA ILE A 50 16.54 25.50 15.16
C ILE A 50 16.45 23.99 15.11
N SER A 51 16.03 23.41 16.23
CA SER A 51 15.61 22.02 16.33
C SER A 51 14.14 21.99 16.72
N THR A 52 13.35 21.23 15.99
CA THR A 52 11.91 21.19 16.14
C THR A 52 11.42 19.75 16.14
N THR A 53 10.21 19.52 16.61
CA THR A 53 9.57 18.20 16.62
C THR A 53 8.52 18.10 15.52
N PHE A 54 8.69 17.10 14.66
CA PHE A 54 7.68 16.67 13.72
C PHE A 54 6.96 15.43 14.28
N SER A 55 5.64 15.37 14.15
CA SER A 55 4.83 14.21 14.56
C SER A 55 3.67 13.95 13.61
N ILE A 56 3.23 12.69 13.55
CA ILE A 56 1.99 12.28 12.92
C ILE A 56 1.09 11.65 13.98
N GLN A 57 -0.16 12.08 14.01
CA GLN A 57 -1.17 11.65 14.95
C GLN A 57 -2.31 10.94 14.20
N ASN A 58 -2.88 9.91 14.83
CA ASN A 58 -4.14 9.27 14.45
C ASN A 58 -5.12 9.44 15.63
N GLY A 59 -6.10 10.32 15.47
CA GLY A 59 -6.90 10.79 16.61
C GLY A 59 -6.02 11.42 17.69
N ASN A 60 -6.10 10.91 18.92
CA ASN A 60 -5.32 11.40 20.05
C ASN A 60 -3.96 10.70 20.22
N GLN A 61 -3.65 9.71 19.40
CA GLN A 61 -2.42 8.93 19.52
C GLN A 61 -1.34 9.45 18.57
N THR A 62 -0.15 9.73 19.09
CA THR A 62 1.04 9.99 18.27
C THR A 62 1.61 8.67 17.78
N ILE A 63 1.58 8.45 16.47
CA ILE A 63 2.05 7.23 15.82
C ILE A 63 3.46 7.36 15.22
N HIS A 64 3.92 8.59 15.03
CA HIS A 64 5.28 8.89 14.62
C HIS A 64 5.75 10.19 15.25
N LYS A 65 7.03 10.24 15.67
CA LYS A 65 7.65 11.44 16.21
C LYS A 65 9.14 11.43 15.89
N GLN A 66 9.64 12.54 15.38
CA GLN A 66 11.09 12.73 15.16
C GLN A 66 11.50 14.18 15.29
N THR A 67 12.78 14.40 15.55
CA THR A 67 13.38 15.72 15.59
C THR A 67 13.87 16.12 14.20
N VAL A 68 13.64 17.38 13.82
CA VAL A 68 14.06 17.96 12.55
C VAL A 68 14.80 19.25 12.82
N SER A 69 15.94 19.43 12.17
CA SER A 69 16.76 20.64 12.34
C SER A 69 16.78 21.46 11.07
N PHE A 70 16.67 22.76 11.22
CA PHE A 70 16.75 23.76 10.16
C PHE A 70 17.84 24.79 10.44
N SER A 71 18.29 25.44 9.40
CA SER A 71 19.24 26.56 9.47
C SER A 71 18.98 27.52 8.31
N LYS A 72 19.72 28.63 8.29
CA LYS A 72 19.69 29.59 7.18
C LYS A 72 19.99 28.92 5.82
N ASP A 73 20.87 27.91 5.80
CA ASP A 73 21.29 27.19 4.59
C ASP A 73 20.46 25.92 4.35
N LYS A 74 19.73 25.43 5.35
CA LYS A 74 18.89 24.24 5.29
C LYS A 74 17.46 24.60 5.64
N ARG A 75 16.76 25.24 4.71
CA ARG A 75 15.41 25.80 4.90
C ARG A 75 14.27 24.85 4.50
N ALA A 76 14.56 23.79 3.78
CA ALA A 76 13.58 22.79 3.36
C ALA A 76 14.06 21.40 3.74
N GLN A 77 13.10 20.55 4.13
CA GLN A 77 13.36 19.15 4.44
C GLN A 77 12.21 18.28 3.95
N SER A 78 12.56 17.11 3.44
CA SER A 78 11.61 16.03 3.15
C SER A 78 11.78 14.92 4.19
N ILE A 79 10.65 14.42 4.70
CA ILE A 79 10.57 13.32 5.66
C ILE A 79 9.74 12.22 5.02
N SER A 80 10.29 11.02 4.96
CA SER A 80 9.55 9.84 4.55
C SER A 80 9.28 8.94 5.76
N VAL A 81 8.00 8.64 5.98
CA VAL A 81 7.51 7.83 7.11
C VAL A 81 6.71 6.66 6.57
N LEU A 82 6.92 5.46 7.11
CA LEU A 82 6.09 4.29 6.85
C LEU A 82 5.07 4.12 7.97
N LEU A 83 3.79 4.25 7.64
CA LEU A 83 2.67 4.05 8.56
C LEU A 83 2.01 2.69 8.33
N ASN A 84 1.44 2.10 9.38
CA ASN A 84 0.70 0.84 9.28
C ASN A 84 -0.76 1.09 8.89
N ALA A 85 -1.31 0.20 8.06
CA ALA A 85 -2.72 0.13 7.72
C ALA A 85 -3.41 -0.95 8.57
N ASP A 86 -3.83 -0.61 9.79
CA ASP A 86 -4.26 -1.60 10.79
C ASP A 86 -5.75 -1.94 10.72
N LYS A 87 -6.59 -1.05 10.19
CA LYS A 87 -8.05 -1.20 10.17
C LYS A 87 -8.63 -0.73 8.84
N VAL A 88 -9.55 -1.50 8.27
CA VAL A 88 -10.31 -1.15 7.05
C VAL A 88 -11.15 0.11 7.27
N GLY A 89 -11.21 0.94 6.23
CA GLY A 89 -11.97 2.19 6.20
C GLY A 89 -11.08 3.42 6.11
N ILE A 90 -11.67 4.60 6.28
CA ILE A 90 -10.96 5.87 6.16
C ILE A 90 -10.18 6.16 7.45
N ALA A 91 -8.86 6.09 7.37
CA ALA A 91 -7.95 6.49 8.44
C ALA A 91 -7.60 7.98 8.28
N LYS A 92 -7.82 8.77 9.32
CA LYS A 92 -7.57 10.22 9.34
C LYS A 92 -6.33 10.52 10.18
N TYR A 93 -5.43 11.29 9.61
CA TYR A 93 -4.16 11.63 10.24
C TYR A 93 -3.98 13.14 10.30
N LYS A 94 -3.20 13.58 11.28
CA LYS A 94 -2.77 14.96 11.44
C LYS A 94 -1.24 15.00 11.55
N ALA A 95 -0.59 15.64 10.60
CA ALA A 95 0.82 15.98 10.69
C ALA A 95 0.97 17.31 11.43
N VAL A 96 1.92 17.38 12.33
CA VAL A 96 2.18 18.56 13.17
C VAL A 96 3.67 18.79 13.24
N ILE A 97 4.09 20.03 13.02
CA ILE A 97 5.44 20.49 13.35
C ILE A 97 5.35 21.55 14.44
N SER A 98 6.16 21.42 15.47
CA SER A 98 6.12 22.33 16.62
C SER A 98 7.50 22.87 16.94
N SER A 99 7.58 24.16 17.21
CA SER A 99 8.77 24.87 17.63
C SER A 99 8.60 25.46 19.03
N SER A 100 9.69 25.61 19.76
CA SER A 100 9.74 26.37 20.99
C SER A 100 9.76 27.88 20.75
N ILE A 101 10.04 28.32 19.53
CA ILE A 101 10.09 29.74 19.16
C ILE A 101 8.67 30.18 18.77
N LYS A 102 8.26 31.34 19.28
CA LYS A 102 6.93 31.90 18.98
C LYS A 102 6.85 32.32 17.51
N GLU A 103 5.87 31.78 16.82
CA GLU A 103 5.55 32.07 15.42
C GLU A 103 4.34 33.02 15.31
N ARG A 104 4.32 33.82 14.25
CA ARG A 104 3.18 34.68 13.94
C ARG A 104 2.01 33.88 13.39
N ASN A 105 2.31 32.83 12.61
CA ASN A 105 1.32 31.94 12.01
C ASN A 105 1.62 30.48 12.40
N THR A 106 0.71 29.85 13.13
CA THR A 106 0.82 28.45 13.56
C THR A 106 -0.19 27.54 12.84
N PHE A 107 -1.08 28.09 11.99
CA PHE A 107 -2.07 27.29 11.26
C PHE A 107 -1.39 26.39 10.20
N ASN A 108 -0.33 26.88 9.55
CA ASN A 108 0.44 26.16 8.54
C ASN A 108 1.38 25.09 9.13
N ASN A 109 1.48 25.02 10.46
CA ASN A 109 2.24 23.98 11.18
C ASN A 109 1.46 22.66 11.29
N ASN A 110 0.22 22.64 10.84
CA ASN A 110 -0.67 21.49 10.93
C ASN A 110 -1.22 21.18 9.54
N LYS A 111 -1.26 19.90 9.17
CA LYS A 111 -1.91 19.45 7.95
C LYS A 111 -2.59 18.12 8.16
N ASN A 112 -3.88 18.05 7.79
CA ASN A 112 -4.64 16.82 7.85
C ASN A 112 -4.54 16.08 6.52
N PHE A 113 -4.51 14.74 6.60
CA PHE A 113 -4.62 13.87 5.45
C PHE A 113 -5.40 12.62 5.81
N ALA A 114 -5.91 11.92 4.80
CA ALA A 114 -6.64 10.67 4.99
C ALA A 114 -6.19 9.64 3.97
N VAL A 115 -6.25 8.38 4.37
CA VAL A 115 -5.95 7.22 3.54
C VAL A 115 -7.09 6.23 3.70
N GLU A 116 -7.62 5.70 2.61
CA GLU A 116 -8.59 4.64 2.64
C GLU A 116 -7.88 3.29 2.68
N VAL A 117 -8.04 2.59 3.79
CA VAL A 117 -7.52 1.24 3.98
C VAL A 117 -8.52 0.23 3.45
N ILE A 118 -8.11 -0.52 2.44
CA ILE A 118 -8.94 -1.55 1.79
C ILE A 118 -8.40 -2.94 2.12
N ASP A 119 -9.32 -3.89 2.35
CA ASP A 119 -8.98 -5.33 2.47
C ASP A 119 -9.19 -5.97 1.10
N GLN A 120 -8.18 -5.89 0.25
CA GLN A 120 -8.20 -6.48 -1.09
C GLN A 120 -7.25 -7.68 -1.10
N ARG A 121 -7.77 -8.84 -0.71
CA ARG A 121 -7.04 -10.10 -0.76
C ARG A 121 -7.30 -10.80 -2.07
N SER A 122 -6.24 -11.42 -2.62
CA SER A 122 -6.39 -12.38 -3.71
C SER A 122 -6.74 -13.74 -3.13
N GLU A 123 -7.96 -14.19 -3.35
CA GLU A 123 -8.41 -15.54 -2.98
C GLU A 123 -7.94 -16.54 -4.04
N ILE A 124 -7.21 -17.55 -3.64
CA ILE A 124 -6.61 -18.56 -4.51
C ILE A 124 -7.19 -19.92 -4.15
N ALA A 125 -7.77 -20.61 -5.13
CA ALA A 125 -8.21 -21.99 -4.97
C ALA A 125 -7.08 -22.94 -5.41
N LEU A 126 -6.54 -23.73 -4.48
CA LEU A 126 -5.59 -24.81 -4.75
C LEU A 126 -6.37 -26.14 -4.75
N ILE A 127 -6.51 -26.73 -5.93
CA ILE A 127 -7.34 -27.92 -6.13
C ILE A 127 -6.44 -29.13 -6.39
N SER A 128 -6.67 -30.21 -5.64
CA SER A 128 -5.91 -31.48 -5.77
C SER A 128 -6.80 -32.69 -5.49
N ALA A 129 -6.70 -33.72 -6.34
CA ALA A 129 -7.35 -35.01 -6.10
C ALA A 129 -6.60 -35.83 -5.02
N ILE A 130 -5.30 -35.58 -4.85
CA ILE A 130 -4.45 -36.32 -3.92
C ILE A 130 -4.09 -35.48 -2.68
N ASN A 131 -3.73 -36.14 -1.60
CA ASN A 131 -3.14 -35.50 -0.42
C ASN A 131 -1.60 -35.55 -0.60
N HIS A 132 -0.97 -34.37 -0.65
CA HIS A 132 0.46 -34.28 -0.82
C HIS A 132 1.06 -33.17 0.08
N PRO A 133 2.25 -33.36 0.67
CA PRO A 133 2.88 -32.34 1.50
C PRO A 133 3.11 -31.01 0.77
N ASP A 134 3.33 -31.04 -0.53
CA ASP A 134 3.53 -29.84 -1.37
C ASP A 134 2.34 -28.88 -1.28
N LEU A 135 1.11 -29.37 -1.12
CA LEU A 135 -0.07 -28.50 -1.01
C LEU A 135 0.05 -27.54 0.18
N SER A 136 0.53 -28.05 1.32
CA SER A 136 0.76 -27.24 2.51
C SER A 136 1.97 -26.33 2.36
N ALA A 137 3.00 -26.77 1.65
CA ALA A 137 4.19 -25.97 1.35
C ALA A 137 3.84 -24.81 0.40
N LEU A 138 3.11 -25.06 -0.68
CA LEU A 138 2.60 -24.07 -1.62
C LEU A 138 1.72 -23.03 -0.90
N LYS A 139 0.75 -23.50 -0.11
CA LYS A 139 -0.10 -22.61 0.68
C LYS A 139 0.73 -21.67 1.55
N ARG A 140 1.64 -22.20 2.36
CA ARG A 140 2.51 -21.39 3.23
C ARG A 140 3.37 -20.40 2.44
N SER A 141 3.96 -20.82 1.33
CA SER A 141 4.81 -19.98 0.49
C SER A 141 4.02 -18.82 -0.12
N ILE A 142 2.80 -19.06 -0.59
CA ILE A 142 1.94 -18.05 -1.19
C ILE A 142 1.43 -17.08 -0.13
N GLU A 143 1.02 -17.57 1.05
CA GLU A 143 0.47 -16.79 2.16
C GLU A 143 1.52 -16.01 2.97
N VAL A 144 2.83 -16.15 2.66
CA VAL A 144 3.86 -15.21 3.14
C VAL A 144 3.47 -13.77 2.79
N ASN A 145 2.87 -13.56 1.62
CA ASN A 145 2.21 -12.30 1.31
C ASN A 145 0.80 -12.30 1.92
N GLN A 146 0.61 -11.47 2.95
CA GLN A 146 -0.66 -11.36 3.71
C GLN A 146 -1.87 -10.91 2.86
N GLN A 147 -1.65 -10.45 1.63
CA GLN A 147 -2.72 -10.12 0.67
C GLN A 147 -3.18 -11.33 -0.15
N ARG A 148 -2.63 -12.50 0.08
CA ARG A 148 -2.99 -13.74 -0.60
C ARG A 148 -3.52 -14.74 0.40
N LYS A 149 -4.65 -15.35 0.06
CA LYS A 149 -5.24 -16.42 0.86
C LYS A 149 -5.46 -17.64 0.00
N VAL A 150 -4.98 -18.78 0.43
CA VAL A 150 -5.09 -20.06 -0.29
C VAL A 150 -6.05 -20.99 0.43
N SER A 151 -7.08 -21.42 -0.28
CA SER A 151 -8.01 -22.48 0.18
C SER A 151 -7.74 -23.74 -0.63
N ILE A 152 -7.57 -24.86 0.06
CA ILE A 152 -7.30 -26.16 -0.55
C ILE A 152 -8.61 -26.95 -0.66
N PHE A 153 -8.89 -27.52 -1.84
CA PHE A 153 -10.10 -28.28 -2.13
C PHE A 153 -9.80 -29.57 -2.87
N LYS A 154 -10.67 -30.56 -2.69
CA LYS A 154 -10.80 -31.64 -3.65
C LYS A 154 -11.65 -31.17 -4.85
N PRO A 155 -11.48 -31.77 -6.06
CA PRO A 155 -12.23 -31.34 -7.24
C PRO A 155 -13.75 -31.35 -7.08
N ASN A 156 -14.28 -32.25 -6.24
CA ASN A 156 -15.72 -32.40 -5.97
C ASN A 156 -16.23 -31.51 -4.82
N GLU A 157 -15.35 -30.87 -4.06
CA GLU A 157 -15.72 -30.03 -2.90
C GLU A 157 -16.00 -28.58 -3.32
N ILE A 158 -15.43 -28.12 -4.43
CA ILE A 158 -15.56 -26.74 -4.85
C ILE A 158 -16.90 -26.54 -5.57
N LYS A 159 -17.77 -25.74 -4.96
CA LYS A 159 -19.12 -25.48 -5.47
C LYS A 159 -19.18 -24.33 -6.46
N SER A 160 -18.33 -23.32 -6.31
CA SER A 160 -18.29 -22.14 -7.16
C SER A 160 -16.89 -21.53 -7.19
N LEU A 161 -16.49 -21.06 -8.37
CA LEU A 161 -15.22 -20.39 -8.61
C LEU A 161 -15.32 -18.86 -8.52
N GLN A 162 -16.50 -18.27 -8.39
CA GLN A 162 -16.75 -16.82 -8.46
C GLN A 162 -16.01 -15.99 -7.42
N ASN A 163 -15.68 -16.58 -6.27
CA ASN A 163 -15.02 -15.87 -5.16
C ASN A 163 -13.50 -15.97 -5.23
N TYR A 164 -12.93 -16.56 -6.26
CA TYR A 164 -11.50 -16.75 -6.43
C TYR A 164 -10.97 -15.88 -7.56
N ASN A 165 -9.69 -15.52 -7.45
CA ASN A 165 -8.99 -14.72 -8.45
C ASN A 165 -8.04 -15.58 -9.30
N VAL A 166 -7.53 -16.67 -8.72
CA VAL A 166 -6.58 -17.59 -9.36
C VAL A 166 -6.90 -19.02 -8.96
N LEU A 167 -6.76 -19.93 -9.92
CA LEU A 167 -6.79 -21.37 -9.70
C LEU A 167 -5.39 -21.96 -9.76
N ILE A 168 -5.07 -22.84 -8.82
CA ILE A 168 -3.91 -23.71 -8.90
C ILE A 168 -4.41 -25.15 -8.95
N LEU A 169 -4.15 -25.84 -10.05
CA LEU A 169 -4.55 -27.22 -10.28
C LEU A 169 -3.32 -28.12 -10.07
N TYR A 170 -3.32 -28.87 -8.99
CA TYR A 170 -2.18 -29.74 -8.64
C TYR A 170 -2.45 -31.17 -9.15
N GLN A 171 -1.64 -31.60 -10.12
CA GLN A 171 -1.68 -32.90 -10.77
C GLN A 171 -3.10 -33.27 -11.25
N PRO A 172 -3.69 -32.49 -12.18
CA PRO A 172 -5.06 -32.71 -12.63
C PRO A 172 -5.21 -34.02 -13.38
N ASN A 173 -6.36 -34.66 -13.17
CA ASN A 173 -6.83 -35.87 -13.84
C ASN A 173 -8.32 -35.75 -14.19
N THR A 174 -8.94 -36.82 -14.64
CA THR A 174 -10.36 -36.84 -15.07
C THR A 174 -11.35 -36.33 -14.02
N THR A 175 -11.03 -36.38 -12.73
CA THR A 175 -11.90 -35.87 -11.64
C THR A 175 -12.02 -34.35 -11.67
N PHE A 176 -11.13 -33.62 -12.36
CA PHE A 176 -11.16 -32.17 -12.49
C PHE A 176 -12.11 -31.65 -13.58
N LYS A 177 -12.82 -32.53 -14.30
CA LYS A 177 -13.70 -32.14 -15.41
C LYS A 177 -14.66 -31.01 -15.04
N THR A 178 -15.35 -31.12 -13.92
CA THR A 178 -16.28 -30.09 -13.43
C THR A 178 -15.57 -28.75 -13.13
N VAL A 179 -14.34 -28.77 -12.61
CA VAL A 179 -13.55 -27.57 -12.34
C VAL A 179 -13.20 -26.84 -13.64
N PHE A 180 -12.77 -27.56 -14.67
CA PHE A 180 -12.50 -26.98 -15.99
C PHE A 180 -13.77 -26.42 -16.64
N GLU A 181 -14.90 -27.12 -16.53
CA GLU A 181 -16.21 -26.64 -17.03
C GLU A 181 -16.63 -25.35 -16.34
N GLN A 182 -16.52 -25.28 -15.02
CA GLN A 182 -16.81 -24.06 -14.25
C GLN A 182 -15.86 -22.91 -14.64
N ASN A 183 -14.59 -23.20 -14.89
CA ASN A 183 -13.62 -22.17 -15.24
C ASN A 183 -13.81 -21.60 -16.64
N LYS A 184 -14.44 -22.33 -17.57
CA LYS A 184 -14.84 -21.79 -18.89
C LYS A 184 -15.77 -20.57 -18.74
N SER A 185 -16.64 -20.57 -17.73
CA SER A 185 -17.53 -19.44 -17.43
C SER A 185 -16.88 -18.39 -16.52
N ALA A 186 -16.05 -18.81 -15.57
CA ALA A 186 -15.40 -17.92 -14.61
C ALA A 186 -14.17 -17.20 -15.19
N GLN A 187 -13.53 -17.77 -16.21
CA GLN A 187 -12.34 -17.24 -16.90
C GLN A 187 -11.20 -16.85 -15.95
N LEU A 188 -11.00 -17.62 -14.88
CA LEU A 188 -9.92 -17.37 -13.94
C LEU A 188 -8.58 -17.80 -14.51
N ASN A 189 -7.54 -17.01 -14.20
CA ASN A 189 -6.18 -17.41 -14.49
C ASN A 189 -5.84 -18.71 -13.76
N THR A 190 -5.31 -19.69 -14.51
CA THR A 190 -5.05 -21.03 -14.02
C THR A 190 -3.56 -21.33 -14.07
N PHE A 191 -3.01 -21.83 -12.96
CA PHE A 191 -1.66 -22.35 -12.86
C PHE A 191 -1.72 -23.85 -12.64
N ILE A 192 -1.14 -24.63 -13.55
CA ILE A 192 -1.16 -26.10 -13.52
C ILE A 192 0.19 -26.60 -13.07
N ILE A 193 0.19 -27.45 -12.05
CA ILE A 193 1.36 -28.18 -11.57
C ILE A 193 1.19 -29.64 -11.97
N THR A 194 2.05 -30.11 -12.85
CA THR A 194 2.06 -31.50 -13.31
C THR A 194 2.92 -32.38 -12.42
N GLY A 195 2.67 -33.67 -12.42
CA GLY A 195 3.45 -34.67 -11.68
C GLY A 195 2.98 -36.09 -12.00
N THR A 196 3.32 -37.05 -11.18
CA THR A 196 3.10 -38.48 -11.43
C THR A 196 1.64 -38.90 -11.50
N ALA A 197 0.73 -38.13 -10.86
CA ALA A 197 -0.72 -38.38 -10.89
C ALA A 197 -1.44 -37.53 -11.94
N THR A 198 -0.73 -36.79 -12.80
CA THR A 198 -1.32 -36.01 -13.89
C THR A 198 -1.79 -36.93 -15.03
N ASP A 199 -3.04 -36.78 -15.44
CA ASP A 199 -3.52 -37.39 -16.67
C ASP A 199 -3.35 -36.41 -17.85
N PHE A 200 -2.27 -36.59 -18.60
CA PHE A 200 -1.93 -35.73 -19.75
C PHE A 200 -2.95 -35.88 -20.89
N ASN A 201 -3.55 -37.07 -21.08
CA ASN A 201 -4.57 -37.26 -22.11
C ASN A 201 -5.82 -36.44 -21.79
N PHE A 202 -6.26 -36.47 -20.54
CA PHE A 202 -7.36 -35.63 -20.07
C PHE A 202 -7.01 -34.13 -20.19
N LEU A 203 -5.81 -33.74 -19.78
CA LEU A 203 -5.37 -32.36 -19.80
C LEU A 203 -5.37 -31.78 -21.22
N ASN A 204 -4.87 -32.53 -22.20
CA ASN A 204 -4.86 -32.16 -23.62
C ASN A 204 -6.28 -32.03 -24.21
N GLN A 205 -7.27 -32.74 -23.66
CA GLN A 205 -8.69 -32.64 -24.12
C GLN A 205 -9.39 -31.39 -23.59
N VAL A 206 -9.01 -30.92 -22.40
CA VAL A 206 -9.71 -29.80 -21.72
C VAL A 206 -9.03 -28.45 -21.90
N GLN A 207 -7.79 -28.43 -22.33
CA GLN A 207 -7.02 -27.22 -22.65
C GLN A 207 -6.48 -27.29 -24.08
N ASN A 208 -6.94 -26.36 -24.94
CA ASN A 208 -6.48 -26.26 -26.33
C ASN A 208 -5.12 -25.55 -26.47
N ASP A 209 -4.60 -24.95 -25.39
CA ASP A 209 -3.44 -24.06 -25.44
C ASP A 209 -2.16 -24.63 -24.79
N LEU A 210 -2.17 -25.92 -24.44
CA LEU A 210 -0.98 -26.65 -24.03
C LEU A 210 -0.37 -27.36 -25.24
N LEU A 211 0.49 -26.67 -25.96
CA LEU A 211 1.39 -27.23 -26.94
C LEU A 211 2.73 -27.58 -26.29
#